data_c9ceec01d511f900a5e78fa1e6a11c28
#
_entry.id   c9ceec01d511f900a5e78fa1e6a11c28
#
_cell.length_a   1.000
_cell.length_b   1.000
_cell.length_c   1.000
_cell.angle_alpha   90.00
_cell.angle_beta   90.00
_cell.angle_gamma   90.00
#
_symmetry.space_group_name_H-M   'P 1'
#
loop_
_entity.id
_entity.type
_entity.pdbx_description
1 polymer ?
#
loop_
_entity_poly.entity_id
_entity_poly.type
_entity_poly.pdbx_seq_one_letter_code
_entity_poly.pdbx_strand_id
1 'polypeptide(L)' 'MNREHKIRGYRNMLGLTQEKLGEELGISKQSYYNKETGKTQFSDKEKLKIKNLLIPLFPEITIEDIFF' A
#
# COMPACT_ATOMS: atom_id res chain seq x y z
N MET A 1 4.34 10.39 -12.88
CA MET A 1 4.71 9.38 -11.86
C MET A 1 3.68 8.28 -11.87
N ASN A 2 4.11 7.04 -11.86
CA ASN A 2 3.15 5.94 -11.91
C ASN A 2 2.74 5.50 -10.50
N ARG A 3 1.73 4.61 -10.44
CA ARG A 3 1.15 4.19 -9.18
C ARG A 3 2.12 3.45 -8.26
N GLU A 4 3.09 2.75 -8.85
CA GLU A 4 4.08 2.01 -8.07
C GLU A 4 4.84 2.92 -7.12
N HIS A 5 5.23 4.07 -7.63
CA HIS A 5 6.01 5.00 -6.84
C HIS A 5 5.20 5.60 -5.71
N LYS A 6 3.92 5.85 -5.94
CA LYS A 6 3.05 6.40 -4.91
C LYS A 6 2.92 5.47 -3.72
N ILE A 7 2.58 4.21 -3.97
CA ILE A 7 2.36 3.28 -2.87
C ILE A 7 3.67 3.01 -2.11
N ARG A 8 4.79 2.97 -2.81
CA ARG A 8 6.08 2.78 -2.15
C ARG A 8 6.40 3.97 -1.24
N GLY A 9 6.10 5.18 -1.71
CA GLY A 9 6.31 6.37 -0.90
C GLY A 9 5.48 6.36 0.36
N TYR A 10 4.20 6.01 0.24
CA TYR A 10 3.33 5.92 1.41
C TYR A 10 3.79 4.83 2.36
N ARG A 11 4.21 3.68 1.84
CA ARG A 11 4.73 2.61 2.69
C ARG A 11 5.94 3.10 3.48
N ASN A 12 6.84 3.83 2.82
CA ASN A 12 8.02 4.38 3.48
C ASN A 12 7.63 5.37 4.58
N MET A 13 6.60 6.16 4.34
CA MET A 13 6.12 7.10 5.36
C MET A 13 5.57 6.38 6.58
N LEU A 14 5.02 5.19 6.39
CA LEU A 14 4.57 4.35 7.49
C LEU A 14 5.72 3.69 8.23
N GLY A 15 6.93 3.74 7.67
CA GLY A 15 8.09 3.09 8.27
C GLY A 15 8.07 1.58 8.11
N LEU A 16 7.35 1.06 7.13
CA LEU A 16 7.20 -0.38 6.95
C LEU A 16 8.01 -0.88 5.77
N THR A 17 8.60 -2.07 5.93
CA THR A 17 9.22 -2.78 4.82
C THR A 17 8.11 -3.45 4.00
N GLN A 18 8.47 -3.94 2.81
CA GLN A 18 7.54 -4.71 1.99
C GLN A 18 7.01 -5.93 2.75
N GLU A 19 7.90 -6.60 3.46
CA GLU A 19 7.50 -7.77 4.23
C GLU A 19 6.51 -7.41 5.33
N LYS A 20 6.78 -6.31 6.04
CA LYS A 20 5.91 -5.88 7.14
C LYS A 20 4.54 -5.44 6.65
N LEU A 21 4.48 -4.69 5.57
CA LEU A 21 3.19 -4.30 5.04
C LEU A 21 2.45 -5.52 4.48
N GLY A 22 3.18 -6.45 3.88
CA GLY A 22 2.59 -7.72 3.46
C GLY A 22 1.93 -8.44 4.63
N GLU A 23 2.61 -8.48 5.77
CA GLU A 23 2.05 -9.09 6.99
C GLU A 23 0.76 -8.40 7.41
N GLU A 24 0.74 -7.08 7.34
CA GLU A 24 -0.48 -6.31 7.68
C GLU A 24 -1.64 -6.68 6.77
N LEU A 25 -1.34 -7.02 5.53
CA LEU A 25 -2.37 -7.38 4.54
C LEU A 25 -2.66 -8.88 4.53
N GLY A 26 -1.90 -9.67 5.29
CA GLY A 26 -2.07 -11.12 5.32
C GLY A 26 -1.57 -11.82 4.08
N ILE A 27 -0.56 -11.26 3.42
CA ILE A 27 0.02 -11.85 2.21
C ILE A 27 1.53 -11.96 2.36
N SER A 28 2.15 -12.77 1.48
CA SER A 28 3.58 -12.97 1.52
C SER A 28 4.32 -11.73 1.01
N LYS A 29 5.61 -11.65 1.33
CA LYS A 29 6.45 -10.58 0.83
C LYS A 29 6.46 -10.56 -0.71
N GLN A 30 6.53 -11.73 -1.32
CA GLN A 30 6.56 -11.81 -2.79
C GLN A 30 5.24 -11.32 -3.38
N SER A 31 4.11 -11.72 -2.80
CA SER A 31 2.80 -11.24 -3.23
C SER A 31 2.72 -9.71 -3.12
N TYR A 32 3.19 -9.18 -2.01
CA TYR A 32 3.17 -7.74 -1.82
C TYR A 32 4.05 -7.06 -2.87
N TYR A 33 5.26 -7.59 -3.08
CA TYR A 33 6.18 -7.02 -4.07
C TYR A 33 5.51 -6.94 -5.45
N ASN A 34 4.84 -8.02 -5.84
CA ASN A 34 4.16 -8.05 -7.14
C ASN A 34 3.08 -6.98 -7.25
N LYS A 35 2.38 -6.72 -6.16
CA LYS A 35 1.33 -5.70 -6.15
C LYS A 35 1.93 -4.29 -6.16
N GLU A 36 2.98 -4.07 -5.40
CA GLU A 36 3.61 -2.76 -5.36
C GLU A 36 4.24 -2.39 -6.69
N THR A 37 4.79 -3.37 -7.41
CA THR A 37 5.44 -3.10 -8.69
C THR A 37 4.48 -3.15 -9.87
N GLY A 38 3.21 -3.43 -9.63
CA GLY A 38 2.20 -3.37 -10.68
C GLY A 38 1.98 -4.66 -11.44
N LYS A 39 2.68 -5.75 -11.08
CA LYS A 39 2.46 -7.04 -11.73
C LYS A 39 1.07 -7.58 -11.49
N THR A 40 0.58 -7.41 -10.27
CA THR A 40 -0.78 -7.78 -9.90
C THR A 40 -1.40 -6.59 -9.18
N GLN A 41 -2.72 -6.58 -9.06
CA GLN A 41 -3.41 -5.45 -8.45
C GLN A 41 -3.74 -5.74 -6.99
N PHE A 42 -3.77 -4.68 -6.18
CA PHE A 42 -4.32 -4.79 -4.83
C PHE A 42 -5.82 -5.02 -4.91
N SER A 43 -6.33 -5.88 -4.03
CA SER A 43 -7.77 -6.04 -3.92
C SER A 43 -8.37 -4.82 -3.23
N ASP A 44 -9.69 -4.68 -3.34
CA ASP A 44 -10.38 -3.57 -2.68
C ASP A 44 -10.18 -3.63 -1.17
N LYS A 45 -10.20 -4.81 -0.59
CA LYS A 45 -9.95 -5.01 0.83
C LYS A 45 -8.56 -4.54 1.24
N GLU A 46 -7.56 -4.87 0.42
CA GLU A 46 -6.19 -4.47 0.68
C GLU A 46 -6.03 -2.96 0.56
N LYS A 47 -6.66 -2.36 -0.43
CA LYS A 47 -6.62 -0.91 -0.59
C LYS A 47 -7.20 -0.20 0.62
N LEU A 48 -8.32 -0.70 1.13
CA LEU A 48 -8.95 -0.12 2.29
C LEU A 48 -8.07 -0.27 3.54
N LYS A 49 -7.43 -1.42 3.70
CA LYS A 49 -6.53 -1.65 4.81
C LYS A 49 -5.37 -0.66 4.80
N ILE A 50 -4.77 -0.46 3.62
CA ILE A 50 -3.66 0.48 3.47
C ILE A 50 -4.12 1.90 3.78
N LYS A 51 -5.29 2.28 3.27
CA LYS A 51 -5.86 3.59 3.58
C LYS A 51 -6.00 3.77 5.09
N ASN A 52 -6.54 2.76 5.78
CA ASN A 52 -6.75 2.86 7.21
C ASN A 52 -5.44 2.98 7.99
N LEU A 53 -4.37 2.36 7.50
CA LEU A 53 -3.05 2.50 8.10
C LEU A 53 -2.51 3.91 7.93
N LEU A 54 -2.89 4.60 6.87
CA LEU A 54 -2.40 5.94 6.57
C LEU A 54 -3.21 7.06 7.22
N ILE A 55 -4.45 6.78 7.60
CA ILE A 55 -5.32 7.80 8.20
C ILE A 55 -4.67 8.53 9.40
N PRO A 56 -3.96 7.85 10.32
CA PRO A 56 -3.32 8.57 11.41
C PRO A 56 -2.31 9.63 10.96
N LEU A 57 -1.70 9.44 9.79
CA LEU A 57 -0.75 10.41 9.25
C LEU A 57 -1.43 11.42 8.32
N PHE A 58 -2.45 10.97 7.61
CA PHE A 58 -3.14 11.77 6.60
C PHE A 58 -4.64 11.56 6.75
N PRO A 59 -5.29 12.26 7.69
CA PRO A 59 -6.71 11.98 8.01
C PRO A 59 -7.67 12.08 6.84
N GLU A 60 -7.33 12.84 5.80
CA GLU A 60 -8.24 13.02 4.67
C GLU A 60 -7.80 12.28 3.41
N ILE A 61 -6.86 11.35 3.56
CA ILE A 61 -6.37 10.60 2.41
C ILE A 61 -7.46 9.72 1.83
N THR A 62 -7.46 9.61 0.50
CA THR A 62 -8.43 8.78 -0.21
C THR A 62 -7.71 7.63 -0.91
N ILE A 63 -8.49 6.63 -1.31
CA ILE A 63 -7.94 5.52 -2.08
C ILE A 63 -7.37 6.04 -3.39
N GLU A 64 -8.01 7.03 -4.00
CA GLU A 64 -7.51 7.63 -5.23
C GLU A 64 -6.15 8.26 -5.05
N ASP A 65 -5.93 8.93 -3.92
CA ASP A 65 -4.63 9.53 -3.65
C ASP A 65 -3.52 8.48 -3.61
N ILE A 66 -3.84 7.29 -3.10
CA ILE A 66 -2.84 6.24 -2.90
C ILE A 66 -2.61 5.43 -4.18
N PHE A 67 -3.69 5.07 -4.88
CA PHE A 67 -3.63 4.06 -5.94
C PHE A 67 -3.87 4.58 -7.35
N PHE A 68 -4.29 5.82 -7.50
CA PHE A 68 -4.58 6.40 -8.79
C PHE A 68 -3.94 7.78 -8.94
#